data_67b750c62a4b4415f41b0daa14a71cb4
#
_entry.id   67b750c62a4b4415f41b0daa14a71cb4
#
_cell.length_a   1.000
_cell.length_b   1.000
_cell.length_c   1.000
_cell.angle_alpha   90.00
_cell.angle_beta   90.00
_cell.angle_gamma   90.00
#
_symmetry.space_group_name_H-M   'P 1'
#
loop_
_entity.id
_entity.type
_entity.pdbx_description
1 polymer ?
#
loop_
_entity_poly.entity_id
_entity_poly.type
_entity_poly.pdbx_seq_one_letter_code
_entity_poly.pdbx_strand_id
1 'polypeptide(L)'
;MGEVVGGLAVFAVVIGVGAALMLVGTSSFLLVSGPLLSLFLAFFCLVPLAIILAFLQFVDRFEPEPWWTKIAALLWGGGVAIFFAMISNEVAGNSVASATGSGAAGEIFSVVVAAPVGEEFLKALGVLVIVMMRRNSISSPLDGLVYAGYSAAGFLVVEDFTYFVNSFYDGGFAQTFVMRVFLGVFGHVMYTTCTGWAIGWAATRTRSLGVGIGVSLLGYLIGVTMHGVWNGSSVISG
;
A
#
# COMPACT_ATOMS: atom_id res chain seq x y z
N MET A 1 21.12 18.03 -17.36
CA MET A 1 21.98 16.96 -16.81
C MET A 1 21.88 16.89 -15.29
N GLY A 2 21.90 17.99 -14.54
CA GLY A 2 21.78 18.01 -13.08
C GLY A 2 20.43 17.50 -12.55
N GLU A 3 19.31 17.83 -13.19
CA GLU A 3 17.98 17.38 -12.78
C GLU A 3 17.77 15.86 -12.97
N VAL A 4 18.33 15.29 -14.03
CA VAL A 4 18.28 13.84 -14.28
C VAL A 4 19.12 13.09 -13.24
N VAL A 5 20.29 13.59 -12.90
CA VAL A 5 21.15 12.98 -11.85
C VAL A 5 20.51 13.11 -10.48
N GLY A 6 19.90 14.25 -10.17
CA GLY A 6 19.15 14.45 -8.92
C GLY A 6 17.95 13.49 -8.80
N GLY A 7 17.20 13.33 -9.88
CA GLY A 7 16.09 12.39 -9.95
C GLY A 7 16.53 10.93 -9.70
N LEU A 8 17.58 10.48 -10.38
CA LEU A 8 18.14 9.13 -10.20
C LEU A 8 18.64 8.89 -8.76
N ALA A 9 19.27 9.91 -8.13
CA ALA A 9 19.73 9.80 -6.76
C ALA A 9 18.56 9.64 -5.77
N VAL A 10 17.48 10.42 -5.92
CA VAL A 10 16.29 10.28 -5.07
C VAL A 10 15.64 8.90 -5.24
N PHE A 11 15.52 8.41 -6.48
CA PHE A 11 14.99 7.06 -6.73
C PHE A 11 15.88 5.99 -6.09
N ALA A 12 17.19 6.10 -6.19
CA ALA A 12 18.10 5.15 -5.55
C ALA A 12 17.94 5.14 -4.03
N VAL A 13 17.76 6.33 -3.42
CA VAL A 13 17.49 6.44 -1.97
C VAL A 13 16.14 5.80 -1.62
N VAL A 14 15.06 6.09 -2.36
CA VAL A 14 13.74 5.50 -2.12
C VAL A 14 13.78 3.97 -2.23
N ILE A 15 14.42 3.44 -3.28
CA ILE A 15 14.60 1.99 -3.46
C ILE A 15 15.42 1.41 -2.32
N GLY A 16 16.55 2.04 -1.96
CA GLY A 16 17.43 1.55 -0.90
C GLY A 16 16.77 1.55 0.47
N VAL A 17 16.11 2.64 0.85
CA VAL A 17 15.38 2.76 2.12
C VAL A 17 14.19 1.80 2.14
N GLY A 18 13.38 1.75 1.07
CA GLY A 18 12.25 0.84 0.98
C GLY A 18 12.67 -0.63 1.10
N ALA A 19 13.72 -1.03 0.39
CA ALA A 19 14.28 -2.39 0.49
C ALA A 19 14.82 -2.69 1.89
N ALA A 20 15.54 -1.76 2.52
CA ALA A 20 16.05 -1.93 3.87
C ALA A 20 14.92 -2.09 4.90
N LEU A 21 13.88 -1.26 4.85
CA LEU A 21 12.73 -1.35 5.75
C LEU A 21 11.93 -2.64 5.53
N MET A 22 11.76 -3.06 4.28
CA MET A 22 11.13 -4.33 3.94
C MET A 22 11.93 -5.52 4.49
N LEU A 23 13.27 -5.48 4.39
CA LEU A 23 14.15 -6.52 4.96
C LEU A 23 14.09 -6.53 6.49
N VAL A 24 14.07 -5.38 7.14
CA VAL A 24 13.94 -5.30 8.61
C VAL A 24 12.60 -5.87 9.05
N GLY A 25 11.50 -5.49 8.40
CA GLY A 25 10.16 -6.01 8.71
C GLY A 25 10.09 -7.54 8.54
N THR A 26 10.53 -8.04 7.38
CA THR A 26 10.50 -9.49 7.10
C THR A 26 11.46 -10.29 7.98
N SER A 27 12.63 -9.73 8.36
CA SER A 27 13.58 -10.43 9.24
C SER A 27 13.05 -10.62 10.66
N SER A 28 12.25 -9.69 11.18
CA SER A 28 11.63 -9.86 12.51
C SER A 28 10.65 -11.05 12.53
N PHE A 29 9.90 -11.24 11.45
CA PHE A 29 9.03 -12.42 11.32
C PHE A 29 9.82 -13.74 11.17
N LEU A 30 10.95 -13.72 10.45
CA LEU A 30 11.85 -14.88 10.36
C LEU A 30 12.36 -15.32 11.74
N LEU A 31 12.63 -14.37 12.63
CA LEU A 31 13.07 -14.65 14.00
C LEU A 31 11.95 -15.26 14.86
N VAL A 32 10.70 -14.84 14.64
CA VAL A 32 9.53 -15.31 15.40
C VAL A 32 9.04 -16.68 14.92
N SER A 33 8.84 -16.83 13.59
CA SER A 33 8.22 -18.03 13.02
C SER A 33 9.22 -19.09 12.54
N GLY A 34 10.50 -18.75 12.49
CA GLY A 34 11.55 -19.60 11.94
C GLY A 34 11.55 -19.65 10.40
N PRO A 35 12.67 -20.06 9.80
CA PRO A 35 12.86 -19.91 8.35
C PRO A 35 11.92 -20.78 7.51
N LEU A 36 11.62 -21.99 7.93
CA LEU A 36 10.77 -22.91 7.15
C LEU A 36 9.31 -22.43 7.10
N LEU A 37 8.74 -22.03 8.23
CA LEU A 37 7.37 -21.50 8.26
C LEU A 37 7.28 -20.19 7.52
N SER A 38 8.27 -19.29 7.69
CA SER A 38 8.29 -18.02 6.97
C SER A 38 8.34 -18.21 5.46
N LEU A 39 9.16 -19.13 4.95
CA LEU A 39 9.21 -19.45 3.52
C LEU A 39 7.88 -20.05 3.01
N PHE A 40 7.27 -20.92 3.80
CA PHE A 40 5.96 -21.49 3.49
C PHE A 40 4.89 -20.39 3.37
N LEU A 41 4.79 -19.50 4.36
CA LEU A 41 3.80 -18.42 4.36
C LEU A 41 4.09 -17.37 3.28
N ALA A 42 5.36 -17.03 3.06
CA ALA A 42 5.76 -16.12 1.97
C ALA A 42 5.35 -16.64 0.59
N PHE A 43 5.39 -17.96 0.37
CA PHE A 43 4.93 -18.57 -0.88
C PHE A 43 3.46 -18.20 -1.17
N PHE A 44 2.59 -18.22 -0.17
CA PHE A 44 1.18 -17.84 -0.34
C PHE A 44 0.99 -16.35 -0.63
N CYS A 45 1.89 -15.48 -0.17
CA CYS A 45 1.87 -14.05 -0.52
C CYS A 45 2.26 -13.79 -1.97
N LEU A 46 3.02 -14.70 -2.61
CA LEU A 46 3.41 -14.56 -4.02
C LEU A 46 2.23 -14.78 -4.98
N VAL A 47 1.21 -15.52 -4.58
CA VAL A 47 0.04 -15.78 -5.43
C VAL A 47 -0.75 -14.49 -5.72
N PRO A 48 -1.25 -13.75 -4.72
CA PRO A 48 -1.94 -12.48 -4.96
C PRO A 48 -1.02 -11.46 -5.63
N LEU A 49 0.26 -11.39 -5.24
CA LEU A 49 1.22 -10.52 -5.89
C LEU A 49 1.32 -10.79 -7.39
N ALA A 50 1.49 -12.05 -7.80
CA ALA A 50 1.62 -12.43 -9.21
C ALA A 50 0.36 -12.06 -10.01
N ILE A 51 -0.82 -12.28 -9.45
CA ILE A 51 -2.11 -11.91 -10.06
C ILE A 51 -2.18 -10.39 -10.26
N ILE A 52 -1.87 -9.62 -9.22
CA ILE A 52 -1.91 -8.16 -9.28
C ILE A 52 -0.89 -7.62 -10.30
N LEU A 53 0.35 -8.11 -10.27
CA LEU A 53 1.38 -7.65 -11.19
C LEU A 53 1.04 -7.99 -12.65
N ALA A 54 0.49 -9.17 -12.91
CA ALA A 54 0.02 -9.54 -14.24
C ALA A 54 -1.12 -8.63 -14.72
N PHE A 55 -2.07 -8.32 -13.84
CA PHE A 55 -3.14 -7.36 -14.14
C PHE A 55 -2.61 -5.96 -14.41
N LEU A 56 -1.71 -5.43 -13.58
CA LEU A 56 -1.13 -4.10 -13.77
C LEU A 56 -0.28 -4.03 -15.05
N GLN A 57 0.47 -5.06 -15.40
CA GLN A 57 1.19 -5.12 -16.68
C GLN A 57 0.23 -5.18 -17.88
N PHE A 58 -0.90 -5.86 -17.75
CA PHE A 58 -1.93 -5.85 -18.79
C PHE A 58 -2.55 -4.46 -18.97
N VAL A 59 -2.78 -3.72 -17.89
CA VAL A 59 -3.28 -2.34 -17.93
C VAL A 59 -2.25 -1.41 -18.57
N ASP A 60 -0.98 -1.55 -18.21
CA ASP A 60 0.17 -0.72 -18.62
C ASP A 60 0.73 -1.07 -20.03
N ARG A 61 0.12 -2.01 -20.74
CA ARG A 61 0.70 -2.62 -21.96
C ARG A 61 0.83 -1.69 -23.16
N PHE A 62 -0.01 -0.67 -23.27
CA PHE A 62 -0.04 0.20 -24.45
C PHE A 62 0.92 1.38 -24.35
N GLU A 63 1.22 1.84 -23.15
CA GLU A 63 2.17 2.92 -22.87
C GLU A 63 2.97 2.57 -21.61
N PRO A 64 3.91 1.59 -21.71
CA PRO A 64 4.50 0.99 -20.53
C PRO A 64 5.39 1.97 -19.77
N GLU A 65 5.10 2.12 -18.48
CA GLU A 65 5.92 2.87 -17.55
C GLU A 65 7.27 2.16 -17.29
N PRO A 66 8.37 2.89 -17.07
CA PRO A 66 9.67 2.30 -16.83
C PRO A 66 9.67 1.32 -15.65
N TRP A 67 10.30 0.16 -15.83
CA TRP A 67 10.31 -0.91 -14.82
C TRP A 67 10.88 -0.46 -13.47
N TRP A 68 11.90 0.43 -13.48
CA TRP A 68 12.53 0.92 -12.26
C TRP A 68 11.61 1.83 -11.43
N THR A 69 10.71 2.60 -12.04
CA THR A 69 9.70 3.38 -11.33
C THR A 69 8.60 2.49 -10.73
N LYS A 70 8.22 1.44 -11.44
CA LYS A 70 7.30 0.41 -10.93
C LYS A 70 7.90 -0.31 -9.73
N ILE A 71 9.18 -0.69 -9.79
CA ILE A 71 9.89 -1.26 -8.63
C ILE A 71 10.00 -0.25 -7.48
N ALA A 72 10.29 1.02 -7.77
CA ALA A 72 10.33 2.04 -6.73
C ALA A 72 8.97 2.21 -6.03
N ALA A 73 7.86 2.21 -6.78
CA ALA A 73 6.51 2.23 -6.21
C ALA A 73 6.23 1.00 -5.34
N LEU A 74 6.59 -0.19 -5.81
CA LEU A 74 6.42 -1.44 -5.06
C LEU A 74 7.22 -1.45 -3.75
N LEU A 75 8.49 -1.03 -3.80
CA LEU A 75 9.33 -0.94 -2.61
C LEU A 75 8.93 0.20 -1.67
N TRP A 76 8.35 1.28 -2.20
CA TRP A 76 7.74 2.30 -1.35
C TRP A 76 6.58 1.71 -0.54
N GLY A 77 5.65 1.00 -1.20
CA GLY A 77 4.51 0.37 -0.53
C GLY A 77 4.92 -0.69 0.48
N GLY A 78 5.74 -1.65 0.06
CA GLY A 78 6.17 -2.79 0.87
C GLY A 78 7.28 -2.49 1.89
N GLY A 79 7.88 -1.30 1.84
CA GLY A 79 8.91 -0.86 2.79
C GLY A 79 8.49 0.37 3.57
N VAL A 80 8.45 1.52 2.88
CA VAL A 80 8.23 2.81 3.55
C VAL A 80 6.80 2.93 4.08
N ALA A 81 5.80 2.72 3.20
CA ALA A 81 4.41 2.94 3.58
C ALA A 81 3.96 1.97 4.68
N ILE A 82 4.22 0.67 4.53
CA ILE A 82 3.82 -0.33 5.53
C ILE A 82 4.50 -0.09 6.88
N PHE A 83 5.79 0.25 6.90
CA PHE A 83 6.54 0.49 8.13
C PHE A 83 5.94 1.63 8.96
N PHE A 84 5.69 2.79 8.32
CA PHE A 84 5.09 3.92 9.01
C PHE A 84 3.61 3.72 9.32
N ALA A 85 2.88 2.97 8.48
CA ALA A 85 1.49 2.62 8.72
C ALA A 85 1.34 1.76 9.99
N MET A 86 2.15 0.73 10.16
CA MET A 86 2.12 -0.12 11.37
C MET A 86 2.32 0.71 12.63
N ILE A 87 3.32 1.61 12.65
CA ILE A 87 3.57 2.50 13.79
C ILE A 87 2.39 3.43 14.03
N SER A 88 1.88 4.09 12.99
CA SER A 88 0.78 5.04 13.13
C SER A 88 -0.51 4.38 13.60
N ASN A 89 -0.82 3.18 13.11
CA ASN A 89 -2.00 2.42 13.49
C ASN A 89 -1.93 1.99 14.97
N GLU A 90 -0.77 1.52 15.41
CA GLU A 90 -0.55 1.14 16.81
C GLU A 90 -0.66 2.35 17.75
N VAL A 91 -0.01 3.46 17.41
CA VAL A 91 -0.08 4.71 18.21
C VAL A 91 -1.52 5.22 18.30
N ALA A 92 -2.25 5.23 17.18
CA ALA A 92 -3.63 5.69 17.15
C ALA A 92 -4.56 4.80 17.97
N GLY A 93 -4.45 3.47 17.85
CA GLY A 93 -5.21 2.51 18.63
C GLY A 93 -4.94 2.62 20.12
N ASN A 94 -3.67 2.67 20.52
CA ASN A 94 -3.27 2.82 21.93
C ASN A 94 -3.74 4.15 22.52
N SER A 95 -3.76 5.24 21.74
CA SER A 95 -4.25 6.54 22.17
C SER A 95 -5.76 6.49 22.50
N VAL A 96 -6.55 5.86 21.62
CA VAL A 96 -8.00 5.69 21.87
C VAL A 96 -8.26 4.73 23.02
N ALA A 97 -7.55 3.60 23.11
CA ALA A 97 -7.66 2.67 24.21
C ALA A 97 -7.40 3.35 25.56
N SER A 98 -6.36 4.18 25.64
CA SER A 98 -6.00 4.93 26.84
C SER A 98 -7.04 6.01 27.19
N ALA A 99 -7.57 6.71 26.17
CA ALA A 99 -8.56 7.76 26.38
C ALA A 99 -9.93 7.22 26.81
N THR A 100 -10.31 6.02 26.33
CA THR A 100 -11.62 5.42 26.59
C THR A 100 -11.60 4.40 27.73
N GLY A 101 -10.43 3.95 28.16
CA GLY A 101 -10.25 2.82 29.08
C GLY A 101 -10.64 1.46 28.46
N SER A 102 -10.76 1.37 27.13
CA SER A 102 -11.22 0.19 26.41
C SER A 102 -10.24 -0.22 25.32
N GLY A 103 -9.57 -1.38 25.48
CA GLY A 103 -8.72 -1.96 24.43
C GLY A 103 -9.48 -2.25 23.15
N ALA A 104 -10.70 -2.77 23.26
CA ALA A 104 -11.55 -3.06 22.09
C ALA A 104 -11.90 -1.79 21.30
N ALA A 105 -12.17 -0.66 21.96
CA ALA A 105 -12.40 0.60 21.27
C ALA A 105 -11.16 1.07 20.51
N GLY A 106 -9.97 0.91 21.08
CA GLY A 106 -8.70 1.21 20.44
C GLY A 106 -8.45 0.33 19.20
N GLU A 107 -8.70 -0.96 19.32
CA GLU A 107 -8.56 -1.91 18.21
C GLU A 107 -9.51 -1.59 17.04
N ILE A 108 -10.80 -1.43 17.33
CA ILE A 108 -11.79 -1.07 16.31
C ILE A 108 -11.42 0.23 15.62
N PHE A 109 -11.03 1.26 16.38
CA PHE A 109 -10.59 2.54 15.81
C PHE A 109 -9.34 2.38 14.93
N SER A 110 -8.37 1.60 15.38
CA SER A 110 -7.15 1.32 14.63
C SER A 110 -7.48 0.68 13.28
N VAL A 111 -8.29 -0.37 13.28
CA VAL A 111 -8.60 -1.16 12.08
C VAL A 111 -9.54 -0.41 11.11
N VAL A 112 -10.59 0.25 11.63
CA VAL A 112 -11.66 0.81 10.80
C VAL A 112 -11.37 2.24 10.35
N VAL A 113 -10.59 3.00 11.13
CA VAL A 113 -10.35 4.42 10.87
C VAL A 113 -8.88 4.72 10.63
N ALA A 114 -8.01 4.41 11.60
CA ALA A 114 -6.61 4.82 11.54
C ALA A 114 -5.87 4.13 10.38
N ALA A 115 -6.07 2.82 10.21
CA ALA A 115 -5.43 2.06 9.13
C ALA A 115 -5.85 2.57 7.75
N PRO A 116 -7.15 2.66 7.38
CA PRO A 116 -7.54 3.20 6.09
C PRO A 116 -6.98 4.60 5.81
N VAL A 117 -7.04 5.50 6.79
CA VAL A 117 -6.54 6.88 6.65
C VAL A 117 -5.02 6.90 6.48
N GLY A 118 -4.28 6.27 7.39
CA GLY A 118 -2.82 6.30 7.38
C GLY A 118 -2.21 5.56 6.20
N GLU A 119 -2.71 4.38 5.91
CA GLU A 119 -2.18 3.52 4.85
C GLU A 119 -2.40 4.10 3.46
N GLU A 120 -3.63 4.54 3.15
CA GLU A 120 -3.90 5.13 1.84
C GLU A 120 -3.13 6.44 1.66
N PHE A 121 -2.97 7.25 2.72
CA PHE A 121 -2.12 8.43 2.68
C PHE A 121 -0.66 8.11 2.37
N LEU A 122 -0.07 7.15 3.09
CA LEU A 122 1.33 6.77 2.93
C LEU A 122 1.60 6.14 1.56
N LYS A 123 0.70 5.29 1.05
CA LYS A 123 0.79 4.74 -0.31
C LYS A 123 0.70 5.83 -1.36
N ALA A 124 -0.27 6.75 -1.24
CA ALA A 124 -0.47 7.87 -2.15
C ALA A 124 0.70 8.85 -2.16
N LEU A 125 1.36 9.05 -1.03
CA LEU A 125 2.54 9.92 -0.93
C LEU A 125 3.67 9.44 -1.86
N GLY A 126 3.91 8.13 -1.95
CA GLY A 126 4.88 7.55 -2.89
C GLY A 126 4.51 7.81 -4.35
N VAL A 127 3.23 7.64 -4.67
CA VAL A 127 2.70 7.95 -6.01
C VAL A 127 2.91 9.41 -6.35
N LEU A 128 2.57 10.31 -5.42
CA LEU A 128 2.75 11.75 -5.60
C LEU A 128 4.22 12.12 -5.86
N VAL A 129 5.14 11.57 -5.08
CA VAL A 129 6.59 11.77 -5.27
C VAL A 129 7.02 11.32 -6.66
N ILE A 130 6.63 10.13 -7.11
CA ILE A 130 6.97 9.59 -8.43
C ILE A 130 6.39 10.50 -9.54
N VAL A 131 5.12 10.86 -9.45
CA VAL A 131 4.45 11.73 -10.45
C VAL A 131 5.10 13.11 -10.50
N MET A 132 5.45 13.71 -9.37
CA MET A 132 6.15 15.00 -9.33
C MET A 132 7.54 14.94 -9.96
N MET A 133 8.31 13.88 -9.67
CA MET A 133 9.66 13.69 -10.22
C MET A 133 9.63 13.39 -11.72
N ARG A 134 8.59 12.71 -12.20
CA ARG A 134 8.42 12.34 -13.61
C ARG A 134 7.39 13.21 -14.34
N ARG A 135 7.07 14.37 -13.81
CA ARG A 135 6.02 15.27 -14.31
C ARG A 135 5.99 15.44 -15.83
N ASN A 136 7.17 15.51 -16.46
CA ASN A 136 7.28 15.68 -17.91
C ASN A 136 7.05 14.40 -18.73
N SER A 137 6.98 13.26 -18.07
CA SER A 137 6.77 11.94 -18.69
C SER A 137 5.40 11.35 -18.37
N ILE A 138 4.65 11.97 -17.47
CA ILE A 138 3.28 11.57 -17.16
C ILE A 138 2.36 12.06 -18.28
N SER A 139 1.73 11.13 -18.98
CA SER A 139 0.90 11.38 -20.16
C SER A 139 -0.59 11.26 -19.89
N SER A 140 -0.97 10.43 -18.91
CA SER A 140 -2.36 10.08 -18.66
C SER A 140 -2.66 9.85 -17.16
N PRO A 141 -3.93 9.87 -16.76
CA PRO A 141 -4.34 9.44 -15.42
C PRO A 141 -3.97 7.99 -15.11
N LEU A 142 -3.81 7.16 -16.16
CA LEU A 142 -3.48 5.75 -16.05
C LEU A 142 -2.09 5.53 -15.44
N ASP A 143 -1.14 6.41 -15.70
CA ASP A 143 0.23 6.32 -15.17
C ASP A 143 0.20 6.42 -13.64
N GLY A 144 -0.60 7.36 -13.10
CA GLY A 144 -0.83 7.48 -11.67
C GLY A 144 -1.50 6.25 -11.05
N LEU A 145 -2.48 5.66 -11.78
CA LEU A 145 -3.14 4.41 -11.38
C LEU A 145 -2.14 3.25 -11.33
N VAL A 146 -1.27 3.12 -12.33
CA VAL A 146 -0.26 2.06 -12.41
C VAL A 146 0.70 2.15 -11.22
N TYR A 147 1.25 3.33 -10.94
CA TYR A 147 2.13 3.52 -9.76
C TYR A 147 1.43 3.22 -8.44
N ALA A 148 0.17 3.64 -8.31
CA ALA A 148 -0.64 3.34 -7.12
C ALA A 148 -0.88 1.83 -6.96
N GLY A 149 -1.16 1.14 -8.04
CA GLY A 149 -1.31 -0.32 -8.04
C GLY A 149 -0.04 -1.04 -7.61
N TYR A 150 1.14 -0.61 -8.10
CA TYR A 150 2.42 -1.18 -7.65
C TYR A 150 2.72 -0.87 -6.18
N SER A 151 2.43 0.35 -5.70
CA SER A 151 2.56 0.71 -4.28
C SER A 151 1.65 -0.16 -3.40
N ALA A 152 0.39 -0.32 -3.81
CA ALA A 152 -0.57 -1.18 -3.13
C ALA A 152 -0.15 -2.66 -3.13
N ALA A 153 0.39 -3.16 -4.25
CA ALA A 153 0.88 -4.54 -4.35
C ALA A 153 2.04 -4.82 -3.39
N GLY A 154 2.99 -3.89 -3.30
CA GLY A 154 4.09 -3.99 -2.34
C GLY A 154 3.61 -3.99 -0.89
N PHE A 155 2.69 -3.09 -0.55
CA PHE A 155 2.07 -3.00 0.77
C PHE A 155 1.36 -4.31 1.14
N LEU A 156 0.48 -4.80 0.26
CA LEU A 156 -0.31 -6.02 0.45
C LEU A 156 0.57 -7.24 0.76
N VAL A 157 1.69 -7.42 0.08
CA VAL A 157 2.57 -8.58 0.31
C VAL A 157 3.08 -8.65 1.75
N VAL A 158 3.52 -7.53 2.30
CA VAL A 158 4.04 -7.48 3.68
C VAL A 158 2.92 -7.59 4.69
N GLU A 159 1.79 -6.96 4.40
CA GLU A 159 0.61 -7.05 5.25
C GLU A 159 0.03 -8.47 5.27
N ASP A 160 -0.15 -9.11 4.12
CA ASP A 160 -0.63 -10.49 4.04
C ASP A 160 0.30 -11.45 4.77
N PHE A 161 1.61 -11.25 4.66
CA PHE A 161 2.58 -12.06 5.40
C PHE A 161 2.36 -11.92 6.92
N THR A 162 2.13 -10.70 7.41
CA THR A 162 1.83 -10.44 8.82
C THR A 162 0.54 -11.15 9.26
N TYR A 163 -0.53 -11.04 8.47
CA TYR A 163 -1.79 -11.73 8.75
C TYR A 163 -1.64 -13.24 8.73
N PHE A 164 -0.88 -13.80 7.80
CA PHE A 164 -0.66 -15.24 7.70
C PHE A 164 0.15 -15.78 8.88
N VAL A 165 1.18 -15.05 9.33
CA VAL A 165 1.94 -15.43 10.54
C VAL A 165 1.01 -15.45 11.76
N ASN A 166 0.28 -14.37 12.00
CA ASN A 166 -0.59 -14.27 13.18
C ASN A 166 -1.68 -15.35 13.15
N SER A 167 -2.42 -15.47 12.02
CA SER A 167 -3.50 -16.44 11.90
C SER A 167 -3.04 -17.91 11.91
N PHE A 168 -1.79 -18.17 11.56
CA PHE A 168 -1.22 -19.50 11.67
C PHE A 168 -1.11 -19.93 13.14
N TYR A 169 -0.65 -19.05 14.01
CA TYR A 169 -0.56 -19.32 15.45
C TYR A 169 -1.93 -19.32 16.14
N ASP A 170 -2.86 -18.50 15.67
CA ASP A 170 -4.23 -18.42 16.20
C ASP A 170 -5.16 -19.53 15.68
N GLY A 171 -4.68 -20.37 14.73
CA GLY A 171 -5.48 -21.47 14.15
C GLY A 171 -6.46 -21.05 13.07
N GLY A 172 -6.45 -19.77 12.65
CA GLY A 172 -7.35 -19.19 11.63
C GLY A 172 -6.78 -19.09 10.21
N PHE A 173 -5.63 -19.70 9.90
CA PHE A 173 -4.92 -19.53 8.64
C PHE A 173 -5.78 -19.76 7.40
N ALA A 174 -6.57 -20.85 7.35
CA ALA A 174 -7.38 -21.16 6.18
C ALA A 174 -8.43 -20.06 5.89
N GLN A 175 -9.07 -19.53 6.91
CA GLN A 175 -10.04 -18.43 6.78
C GLN A 175 -9.34 -17.15 6.30
N THR A 176 -8.23 -16.78 6.93
CA THR A 176 -7.42 -15.61 6.54
C THR A 176 -6.93 -15.73 5.09
N PHE A 177 -6.48 -16.91 4.69
CA PHE A 177 -6.05 -17.16 3.31
C PHE A 177 -7.19 -16.95 2.31
N VAL A 178 -8.38 -17.48 2.56
CA VAL A 178 -9.53 -17.27 1.69
C VAL A 178 -9.90 -15.78 1.60
N MET A 179 -9.93 -15.10 2.74
CA MET A 179 -10.28 -13.67 2.80
C MET A 179 -9.27 -12.80 2.06
N ARG A 180 -7.97 -13.06 2.23
CA ARG A 180 -6.91 -12.21 1.66
C ARG A 180 -6.60 -12.52 0.18
N VAL A 181 -6.58 -13.82 -0.20
CA VAL A 181 -6.16 -14.24 -1.53
C VAL A 181 -7.30 -14.30 -2.54
N PHE A 182 -8.52 -14.64 -2.13
CA PHE A 182 -9.65 -14.75 -3.06
C PHE A 182 -10.61 -13.56 -2.98
N LEU A 183 -10.97 -13.11 -1.79
CA LEU A 183 -11.95 -12.04 -1.64
C LEU A 183 -11.29 -10.64 -1.63
N GLY A 184 -10.11 -10.52 -1.03
CA GLY A 184 -9.41 -9.26 -0.82
C GLY A 184 -8.27 -8.97 -1.79
N VAL A 185 -7.94 -9.88 -2.75
CA VAL A 185 -6.76 -9.76 -3.61
C VAL A 185 -6.59 -8.40 -4.29
N PHE A 186 -7.66 -7.78 -4.76
CA PHE A 186 -7.62 -6.47 -5.38
C PHE A 186 -8.01 -5.32 -4.43
N GLY A 187 -8.31 -5.58 -3.16
CA GLY A 187 -8.78 -4.58 -2.22
C GLY A 187 -7.87 -3.35 -2.17
N HIS A 188 -6.64 -3.52 -1.71
CA HIS A 188 -5.68 -2.41 -1.63
C HIS A 188 -5.40 -1.74 -2.98
N VAL A 189 -5.35 -2.53 -4.07
CA VAL A 189 -5.18 -1.97 -5.42
C VAL A 189 -6.35 -1.05 -5.76
N MET A 190 -7.58 -1.48 -5.54
CA MET A 190 -8.78 -0.67 -5.81
C MET A 190 -8.80 0.62 -4.99
N TYR A 191 -8.46 0.54 -3.70
CA TYR A 191 -8.48 1.71 -2.82
C TYR A 191 -7.43 2.75 -3.24
N THR A 192 -6.18 2.32 -3.36
CA THR A 192 -5.05 3.21 -3.66
C THR A 192 -5.12 3.75 -5.09
N THR A 193 -5.64 2.98 -6.06
CA THR A 193 -5.75 3.43 -7.45
C THR A 193 -6.77 4.55 -7.65
N CYS A 194 -7.76 4.71 -6.77
CA CYS A 194 -8.64 5.89 -6.77
C CYS A 194 -7.81 7.17 -6.59
N THR A 195 -6.89 7.17 -5.60
CA THR A 195 -6.00 8.31 -5.37
C THR A 195 -4.97 8.46 -6.49
N GLY A 196 -4.38 7.37 -6.95
CA GLY A 196 -3.38 7.38 -8.01
C GLY A 196 -3.92 7.93 -9.32
N TRP A 197 -5.11 7.49 -9.74
CA TRP A 197 -5.78 8.03 -10.91
C TRP A 197 -6.07 9.53 -10.77
N ALA A 198 -6.53 9.97 -9.61
CA ALA A 198 -6.81 11.37 -9.32
C ALA A 198 -5.55 12.24 -9.37
N ILE A 199 -4.42 11.76 -8.84
CA ILE A 199 -3.10 12.43 -8.93
C ILE A 199 -2.64 12.51 -10.38
N GLY A 200 -2.73 11.42 -11.15
CA GLY A 200 -2.40 11.39 -12.58
C GLY A 200 -3.29 12.32 -13.40
N TRP A 201 -4.59 12.36 -13.09
CA TRP A 201 -5.53 13.30 -13.69
C TRP A 201 -5.14 14.75 -13.39
N ALA A 202 -4.82 15.06 -12.15
CA ALA A 202 -4.39 16.39 -11.74
C ALA A 202 -3.11 16.82 -12.48
N ALA A 203 -2.16 15.92 -12.64
CA ALA A 203 -0.89 16.18 -13.32
C ALA A 203 -1.07 16.47 -14.84
N THR A 204 -2.08 15.84 -15.49
CA THR A 204 -2.23 15.86 -16.94
C THR A 204 -3.38 16.74 -17.44
N ARG A 205 -4.39 17.01 -16.63
CA ARG A 205 -5.64 17.65 -17.07
C ARG A 205 -5.90 19.04 -16.50
N THR A 206 -5.15 19.48 -15.49
CA THR A 206 -5.33 20.83 -14.93
C THR A 206 -4.02 21.54 -14.67
N ARG A 207 -4.04 22.88 -14.80
CA ARG A 207 -2.95 23.75 -14.37
C ARG A 207 -3.26 24.44 -13.02
N SER A 208 -4.50 24.33 -12.57
CA SER A 208 -4.93 24.91 -11.29
C SER A 208 -4.52 24.00 -10.14
N LEU A 209 -3.65 24.49 -9.27
CA LEU A 209 -3.20 23.77 -8.08
C LEU A 209 -4.39 23.40 -7.17
N GLY A 210 -5.33 24.33 -6.97
CA GLY A 210 -6.51 24.09 -6.15
C GLY A 210 -7.41 22.97 -6.68
N VAL A 211 -7.65 22.96 -8.00
CA VAL A 211 -8.41 21.87 -8.66
C VAL A 211 -7.67 20.55 -8.53
N GLY A 212 -6.34 20.55 -8.78
CA GLY A 212 -5.52 19.35 -8.68
C GLY A 212 -5.55 18.74 -7.25
N ILE A 213 -5.39 19.58 -6.22
CA ILE A 213 -5.48 19.13 -4.81
C ILE A 213 -6.89 18.62 -4.52
N GLY A 214 -7.94 19.34 -4.93
CA GLY A 214 -9.33 18.95 -4.67
C GLY A 214 -9.67 17.58 -5.26
N VAL A 215 -9.27 17.33 -6.51
CA VAL A 215 -9.49 16.02 -7.18
C VAL A 215 -8.68 14.93 -6.52
N SER A 216 -7.42 15.18 -6.16
CA SER A 216 -6.58 14.19 -5.47
C SER A 216 -7.14 13.83 -4.08
N LEU A 217 -7.63 14.82 -3.32
CA LEU A 217 -8.30 14.59 -2.04
C LEU A 217 -9.60 13.80 -2.21
N LEU A 218 -10.37 14.06 -3.26
CA LEU A 218 -11.59 13.28 -3.54
C LEU A 218 -11.25 11.81 -3.82
N GLY A 219 -10.25 11.54 -4.65
CA GLY A 219 -9.78 10.18 -4.91
C GLY A 219 -9.30 9.48 -3.64
N TYR A 220 -8.56 10.19 -2.80
CA TYR A 220 -8.11 9.70 -1.49
C TYR A 220 -9.29 9.36 -0.55
N LEU A 221 -10.26 10.24 -0.43
CA LEU A 221 -11.44 10.00 0.43
C LEU A 221 -12.27 8.79 -0.07
N ILE A 222 -12.38 8.60 -1.38
CA ILE A 222 -13.03 7.41 -1.95
C ILE A 222 -12.25 6.16 -1.54
N GLY A 223 -10.93 6.14 -1.73
CA GLY A 223 -10.07 5.00 -1.37
C GLY A 223 -10.17 4.67 0.13
N VAL A 224 -10.03 5.68 1.00
CA VAL A 224 -10.17 5.53 2.47
C VAL A 224 -11.54 4.98 2.86
N THR A 225 -12.62 5.49 2.23
CA THR A 225 -13.97 5.01 2.53
C THR A 225 -14.17 3.56 2.15
N MET A 226 -13.72 3.16 0.95
CA MET A 226 -13.81 1.77 0.49
C MET A 226 -13.01 0.84 1.40
N HIS A 227 -11.80 1.24 1.79
CA HIS A 227 -10.94 0.49 2.69
C HIS A 227 -11.57 0.36 4.08
N GLY A 228 -12.07 1.46 4.66
CA GLY A 228 -12.74 1.46 5.97
C GLY A 228 -14.02 0.61 6.00
N VAL A 229 -14.80 0.62 4.92
CA VAL A 229 -15.98 -0.26 4.78
C VAL A 229 -15.56 -1.74 4.74
N TRP A 230 -14.51 -2.08 4.00
CA TRP A 230 -13.99 -3.44 3.98
C TRP A 230 -13.54 -3.90 5.36
N ASN A 231 -12.69 -3.11 6.03
CA ASN A 231 -12.20 -3.43 7.36
C ASN A 231 -13.33 -3.48 8.40
N GLY A 232 -14.28 -2.55 8.32
CA GLY A 232 -15.46 -2.55 9.20
C GLY A 232 -16.35 -3.77 9.01
N SER A 233 -16.49 -4.27 7.78
CA SER A 233 -17.26 -5.49 7.51
C SER A 233 -16.65 -6.73 8.16
N SER A 234 -15.32 -6.83 8.21
CA SER A 234 -14.64 -7.94 8.88
C SER A 234 -14.80 -7.89 10.41
N VAL A 235 -14.84 -6.70 11.01
CA VAL A 235 -15.10 -6.53 12.45
C VAL A 235 -16.53 -6.94 12.84
N ILE A 236 -17.50 -6.74 11.94
CA ILE A 236 -18.91 -7.11 12.22
C ILE A 236 -19.17 -8.61 12.01
N SER A 237 -18.42 -9.25 11.12
CA SER A 237 -18.61 -10.66 10.74
C SER A 237 -17.83 -11.66 11.59
N GLY A 238 -16.85 -11.21 12.36
CA GLY A 238 -16.02 -12.03 13.28
C GLY A 238 -16.53 -12.00 14.67
#